data_e1da136ae8835f5027a2492f358599a4
#
_entry.id   e1da136ae8835f5027a2492f358599a4
#
_cell.length_a   1.000
_cell.length_b   1.000
_cell.length_c   1.000
_cell.angle_alpha   90.00
_cell.angle_beta   90.00
_cell.angle_gamma   90.00
#
_symmetry.space_group_name_H-M   'P 1'
#
loop_
_entity.id
_entity.type
_entity.pdbx_description
1 polymer ?
#
loop_
_entity_poly.entity_id
_entity_poly.type
_entity_poly.pdbx_seq_one_letter_code
_entity_poly.pdbx_strand_id
1 'polypeptide(L)'
;MYIAMNRFRIVLGRENEFESIWKNRDTHLENVPGFINFNLVKGETDKECTLYASHSTWDSQDDFINWTKSEAFKLAHKNAGQHKDIYIGHPVFEGFNVVV
;
A
#
# COMPACT_ATOMS: atom_id res chain seq x y z
N MET A 1 -4.19 -0.38 18.20
CA MET A 1 -4.37 -0.13 16.77
C MET A 1 -3.04 0.12 16.11
N TYR A 2 -2.85 -0.45 14.94
CA TYR A 2 -1.59 -0.35 14.18
C TYR A 2 -1.88 0.20 12.79
N ILE A 3 -1.01 1.09 12.29
CA ILE A 3 -1.12 1.65 10.95
C ILE A 3 0.11 1.21 10.14
N ALA A 4 -0.14 0.59 8.98
CA ALA A 4 0.91 0.17 8.05
C ALA A 4 0.85 1.07 6.82
N MET A 5 1.96 1.73 6.49
CA MET A 5 2.06 2.60 5.32
C MET A 5 3.19 2.14 4.42
N ASN A 6 2.92 2.13 3.12
CA ASN A 6 3.94 1.95 2.09
C ASN A 6 3.96 3.21 1.23
N ARG A 7 5.10 3.89 1.16
CA ARG A 7 5.24 5.13 0.40
C ARG A 7 5.79 4.82 -0.99
N PHE A 8 5.15 5.41 -2.00
CA PHE A 8 5.53 5.22 -3.41
C PHE A 8 5.83 6.57 -4.04
N ARG A 9 6.96 6.67 -4.71
CA ARG A 9 7.29 7.83 -5.55
C ARG A 9 6.98 7.48 -6.99
N ILE A 10 6.02 8.19 -7.57
CA ILE A 10 5.49 7.86 -8.91
C ILE A 10 6.00 8.86 -9.93
N VAL A 11 6.46 8.37 -11.07
CA VAL A 11 6.96 9.16 -12.19
C VAL A 11 5.92 10.19 -12.61
N LEU A 12 6.33 11.44 -12.81
CA LEU A 12 5.45 12.51 -13.26
C LEU A 12 4.76 12.13 -14.57
N GLY A 13 3.45 12.36 -14.63
CA GLY A 13 2.65 12.02 -15.80
C GLY A 13 2.09 10.60 -15.78
N ARG A 14 2.50 9.76 -14.82
CA ARG A 14 2.05 8.37 -14.73
C ARG A 14 1.06 8.13 -13.57
N GLU A 15 0.56 9.21 -12.97
CA GLU A 15 -0.31 9.15 -11.79
C GLU A 15 -1.62 8.41 -12.08
N ASN A 16 -2.27 8.71 -13.19
CA ASN A 16 -3.54 8.06 -13.55
C ASN A 16 -3.36 6.56 -13.76
N GLU A 17 -2.26 6.16 -14.37
CA GLU A 17 -1.93 4.75 -14.56
C GLU A 17 -1.75 4.04 -13.22
N PHE A 18 -1.02 4.66 -12.29
CA PHE A 18 -0.81 4.12 -10.95
C PHE A 18 -2.14 3.96 -10.20
N GLU A 19 -2.98 4.99 -10.24
CA GLU A 19 -4.29 4.93 -9.58
C GLU A 19 -5.18 3.85 -10.19
N SER A 20 -5.15 3.66 -11.52
CA SER A 20 -5.90 2.61 -12.20
C SER A 20 -5.45 1.22 -11.76
N ILE A 21 -4.15 1.01 -11.60
CA ILE A 21 -3.62 -0.27 -11.11
C ILE A 21 -4.22 -0.61 -9.75
N TRP A 22 -4.26 0.35 -8.84
CA TRP A 22 -4.81 0.12 -7.50
C TRP A 22 -6.33 -0.03 -7.50
N LYS A 23 -7.06 0.72 -8.33
CA LYS A 23 -8.52 0.59 -8.45
C LYS A 23 -8.92 -0.80 -8.93
N ASN A 24 -8.12 -1.41 -9.79
CA ASN A 24 -8.42 -2.72 -10.38
C ASN A 24 -7.81 -3.88 -9.61
N ARG A 25 -7.02 -3.60 -8.58
CA ARG A 25 -6.38 -4.64 -7.77
C ARG A 25 -7.36 -5.19 -6.75
N ASP A 26 -7.45 -6.53 -6.70
CA ASP A 26 -8.12 -7.18 -5.58
C ASP A 26 -7.10 -7.30 -4.44
N THR A 27 -7.36 -6.61 -3.34
CA THR A 27 -6.46 -6.61 -2.19
C THR A 27 -6.60 -7.84 -1.32
N HIS A 28 -7.70 -8.60 -1.48
CA HIS A 28 -8.01 -9.78 -0.66
C HIS A 28 -7.97 -9.50 0.85
N LEU A 29 -8.31 -8.27 1.24
CA LEU A 29 -8.30 -7.85 2.64
C LEU A 29 -9.61 -8.14 3.37
N GLU A 30 -10.69 -8.33 2.63
CA GLU A 30 -11.98 -8.66 3.21
C GLU A 30 -11.87 -9.94 4.04
N ASN A 31 -12.38 -9.91 5.25
CA ASN A 31 -12.37 -11.03 6.21
C ASN A 31 -10.99 -11.42 6.75
N VAL A 32 -9.95 -10.63 6.51
CA VAL A 32 -8.66 -10.87 7.14
C VAL A 32 -8.74 -10.49 8.62
N PRO A 33 -8.33 -11.38 9.54
CA PRO A 33 -8.42 -11.09 10.97
C PRO A 33 -7.65 -9.82 11.36
N GLY A 34 -8.32 -8.93 12.10
CA GLY A 34 -7.72 -7.69 12.59
C GLY A 34 -7.68 -6.55 11.57
N PHE A 35 -8.05 -6.78 10.33
CA PHE A 35 -8.10 -5.72 9.31
C PHE A 35 -9.26 -4.76 9.62
N ILE A 36 -8.99 -3.45 9.58
CA ILE A 36 -10.00 -2.41 9.82
C ILE A 36 -10.35 -1.67 8.54
N ASN A 37 -9.37 -1.00 7.90
CA ASN A 37 -9.62 -0.34 6.63
C ASN A 37 -8.34 -0.17 5.81
N PHE A 38 -8.53 0.17 4.53
CA PHE A 38 -7.46 0.39 3.57
C PHE A 38 -7.79 1.60 2.70
N ASN A 39 -6.79 2.44 2.46
CA ASN A 39 -6.87 3.53 1.49
C ASN A 39 -5.56 3.65 0.73
N LEU A 40 -5.64 3.99 -0.54
CA LEU A 40 -4.51 4.57 -1.26
C LEU A 40 -4.68 6.08 -1.15
N VAL A 41 -3.65 6.76 -0.66
CA VAL A 41 -3.70 8.22 -0.46
C VAL A 41 -2.68 8.90 -1.35
N LYS A 42 -3.01 10.09 -1.83
CA LYS A 42 -2.16 10.89 -2.72
C LYS A 42 -1.60 12.08 -1.94
N GLY A 43 -0.29 12.21 -1.96
CA GLY A 43 0.41 13.32 -1.35
C GLY A 43 0.71 14.43 -2.36
N GLU A 44 1.79 15.14 -2.13
CA GLU A 44 2.18 16.27 -2.98
C GLU A 44 2.95 15.83 -4.21
N THR A 45 2.89 16.66 -5.25
CA THR A 45 3.70 16.54 -6.46
C THR A 45 4.81 17.58 -6.40
N ASP A 46 6.04 17.15 -6.63
CA ASP A 46 7.19 18.04 -6.75
C ASP A 46 7.79 17.94 -8.15
N LYS A 47 9.04 18.41 -8.32
CA LYS A 47 9.72 18.41 -9.62
C LYS A 47 10.10 17.01 -10.10
N GLU A 48 10.14 16.03 -9.19
CA GLU A 48 10.65 14.69 -9.47
C GLU A 48 9.56 13.64 -9.53
N CYS A 49 8.54 13.75 -8.67
CA CYS A 49 7.54 12.69 -8.51
C CYS A 49 6.26 13.19 -7.87
N THR A 50 5.25 12.34 -7.92
CA THR A 50 4.07 12.46 -7.07
C THR A 50 4.15 11.39 -5.98
N LEU A 51 3.98 11.80 -4.72
CA LEU A 51 3.99 10.89 -3.58
C LEU A 51 2.62 10.24 -3.41
N TYR A 52 2.60 8.93 -3.25
CA TYR A 52 1.43 8.17 -2.83
C TYR A 52 1.78 7.33 -1.63
N ALA A 53 0.78 6.85 -0.92
CA ALA A 53 0.96 5.84 0.11
C ALA A 53 -0.23 4.90 0.16
N SER A 54 0.03 3.62 0.38
CA SER A 54 -0.99 2.71 0.84
C SER A 54 -1.08 2.85 2.36
N HIS A 55 -2.30 2.96 2.87
CA HIS A 55 -2.55 3.17 4.30
C HIS A 55 -3.54 2.12 4.76
N SER A 56 -3.12 1.24 5.64
CA SER A 56 -4.01 0.24 6.21
C SER A 56 -3.98 0.30 7.73
N THR A 57 -5.15 0.08 8.33
CA THR A 57 -5.34 0.12 9.77
C THR A 57 -5.72 -1.28 10.26
N TRP A 58 -5.13 -1.68 11.38
CA TRP A 58 -5.23 -3.03 11.94
C TRP A 58 -5.48 -2.96 13.45
N ASP A 59 -6.13 -3.98 14.00
CA ASP A 59 -6.33 -4.07 15.45
C ASP A 59 -4.99 -4.10 16.19
N SER A 60 -4.00 -4.81 15.62
CA SER A 60 -2.66 -4.94 16.21
C SER A 60 -1.60 -5.13 15.14
N GLN A 61 -0.35 -4.89 15.53
CA GLN A 61 0.80 -5.17 14.67
C GLN A 61 0.88 -6.65 14.32
N ASP A 62 0.57 -7.53 15.26
CA ASP A 62 0.61 -8.98 15.04
C ASP A 62 -0.37 -9.40 13.94
N ASP A 63 -1.56 -8.81 13.91
CA ASP A 63 -2.54 -9.09 12.85
C ASP A 63 -2.01 -8.69 11.48
N PHE A 64 -1.35 -7.54 11.38
CA PHE A 64 -0.71 -7.11 10.14
C PHE A 64 0.39 -8.09 9.73
N ILE A 65 1.27 -8.47 10.66
CA ILE A 65 2.37 -9.40 10.38
C ILE A 65 1.81 -10.75 9.93
N ASN A 66 0.79 -11.25 10.59
CA ASN A 66 0.15 -12.52 10.21
C ASN A 66 -0.43 -12.45 8.79
N TRP A 67 -1.04 -11.32 8.42
CA TRP A 67 -1.52 -11.13 7.05
C TRP A 67 -0.40 -11.20 6.03
N THR A 68 0.77 -10.59 6.30
CA THR A 68 1.89 -10.61 5.36
C THR A 68 2.40 -12.02 5.07
N LYS A 69 2.07 -12.98 5.91
CA LYS A 69 2.45 -14.40 5.75
C LYS A 69 1.33 -15.25 5.15
N SER A 70 0.18 -14.65 4.85
CA SER A 70 -1.02 -15.36 4.41
C SER A 70 -1.10 -15.56 2.91
N GLU A 71 -1.98 -16.48 2.49
CA GLU A 71 -2.30 -16.65 1.06
C GLU A 71 -2.97 -15.40 0.49
N ALA A 72 -3.80 -14.72 1.28
CA ALA A 72 -4.43 -13.48 0.84
C ALA A 72 -3.39 -12.43 0.43
N PHE A 73 -2.31 -12.29 1.21
CA PHE A 73 -1.20 -11.39 0.88
C PHE A 73 -0.51 -11.80 -0.41
N LYS A 74 -0.22 -13.09 -0.57
CA LYS A 74 0.43 -13.60 -1.79
C LYS A 74 -0.43 -13.35 -3.01
N LEU A 75 -1.73 -13.59 -2.93
CA LEU A 75 -2.66 -13.36 -4.04
C LEU A 75 -2.74 -11.88 -4.40
N ALA A 76 -2.78 -10.99 -3.40
CA ALA A 76 -2.84 -9.55 -3.63
C ALA A 76 -1.55 -9.01 -4.30
N HIS A 77 -0.41 -9.65 -4.08
CA HIS A 77 0.89 -9.17 -4.54
C HIS A 77 1.51 -10.00 -5.66
N LYS A 78 0.80 -10.97 -6.20
CA LYS A 78 1.37 -11.86 -7.24
C LYS A 78 1.86 -11.13 -8.49
N ASN A 79 1.32 -9.95 -8.80
CA ASN A 79 1.68 -9.16 -9.97
C ASN A 79 2.45 -7.88 -9.58
N ALA A 80 2.95 -7.77 -8.36
CA ALA A 80 3.50 -6.52 -7.82
C ALA A 80 4.73 -6.00 -8.58
N GLY A 81 5.45 -6.83 -9.31
CA GLY A 81 6.64 -6.39 -10.06
C GLY A 81 6.39 -5.94 -11.49
N GLN A 82 5.16 -5.96 -11.99
CA GLN A 82 4.87 -5.78 -13.42
C GLN A 82 4.97 -4.34 -13.92
N HIS A 83 4.91 -3.34 -13.05
CA HIS A 83 4.84 -1.93 -13.42
C HIS A 83 5.99 -1.12 -12.85
N LYS A 84 7.21 -1.66 -12.92
CA LYS A 84 8.40 -1.03 -12.32
C LYS A 84 8.74 0.33 -12.92
N ASP A 85 8.37 0.55 -14.16
CA ASP A 85 8.71 1.77 -14.92
C ASP A 85 7.98 3.02 -14.41
N ILE A 86 6.90 2.87 -13.63
CA ILE A 86 6.19 4.02 -13.08
C ILE A 86 6.68 4.42 -11.69
N TYR A 87 7.57 3.63 -11.08
CA TYR A 87 8.10 3.90 -9.74
C TYR A 87 9.49 4.53 -9.82
N ILE A 88 9.76 5.46 -8.90
CA ILE A 88 11.11 5.98 -8.68
C ILE A 88 11.64 5.30 -7.41
N GLY A 89 12.55 4.36 -7.58
CA GLY A 89 13.10 3.58 -6.47
C GLY A 89 12.11 2.57 -5.91
N HIS A 90 12.44 2.04 -4.74
CA HIS A 90 11.63 1.04 -4.06
C HIS A 90 10.64 1.71 -3.11
N PRO A 91 9.46 1.10 -2.89
CA PRO A 91 8.56 1.56 -1.83
C PRO A 91 9.25 1.56 -0.48
N VAL A 92 8.88 2.52 0.37
CA VAL A 92 9.41 2.62 1.74
C VAL A 92 8.29 2.31 2.71
N PHE A 93 8.49 1.28 3.52
CA PHE A 93 7.50 0.86 4.52
C PHE A 93 7.71 1.58 5.84
N GLU A 94 6.63 2.03 6.45
CA GLU A 94 6.61 2.57 7.80
C GLU A 94 5.42 2.01 8.57
N GLY A 95 5.65 1.59 9.80
CA GLY A 95 4.59 1.11 10.68
C GLY A 95 4.49 1.95 11.93
N PHE A 96 3.26 2.17 12.42
CA PHE A 96 3.01 3.03 13.58
C PHE A 96 2.01 2.36 14.51
N ASN A 97 2.30 2.39 15.81
CA ASN A 97 1.30 2.06 16.82
C ASN A 97 0.57 3.34 17.23
N VAL A 98 -0.76 3.28 17.25
CA VAL A 98 -1.56 4.43 17.71
C VAL A 98 -1.42 4.53 19.23
N VAL A 99 -0.98 5.67 19.72
CA VAL A 99 -0.74 5.89 21.15
C VAL A 99 -1.68 6.93 21.78
N VAL A 100 -2.39 7.66 20.94
CA VAL A 100 -3.36 8.67 21.41
C VAL A 100 -4.63 8.58 20.58
#